data_a0a9c84009cd91a5b1ef2a9d561e4192
#
_entry.id   a0a9c84009cd91a5b1ef2a9d561e4192
#
_cell.length_a   1.000
_cell.length_b   1.000
_cell.length_c   1.000
_cell.angle_alpha   90.00
_cell.angle_beta   90.00
_cell.angle_gamma   90.00
#
_symmetry.space_group_name_H-M   'P 1'
#
loop_
_entity.id
_entity.type
_entity.pdbx_description
1 polymer ?
#
loop_
_entity_poly.entity_id
_entity_poly.type
_entity_poly.pdbx_seq_one_letter_code
_entity_poly.pdbx_strand_id
1 'polypeptide(L)'
;MSSCSVENQNPNHSSPLNWSNLWLKNKKALDHVSSTIRRRSFYRKPPPPPTPQSPPPPQQPPPPPQQLPPEVTVVPLSPHFQQTHYNETLLPDSPEVVPSHDFISLLSDETLLQILSKLPDRSQRNSNSLVSKWWFNLQGRLVRSVRVFDWSFLTSGRMFTRFPNLIDIDLLHGSVISSSHLKSCGLSLGREFGPFCIESDVFSPNNHTFRPVNEVDSVLKCLATAYPNLQRLVLLNSSEIGLLSLAEGCPNLQEMVLHHCHDQILHGIAGFTNLQILKLIGTIDGFYSSLVSDIGLTILAQGCRRLVKLELRGCEGSYDGIRAIGQCCQMLEELTFCDHRMDNGWLSALSYCENLKTLRLVSCKTIDQIPGLDEHLGACRLLERLQLERCRLCEKESLRALFLVCRSVKEMVVKDCWGLTDGIFLNANLCRRVKFLWIEGCSRVTTEGLESVVLSLKELESLKVISCKNMKDDEVSPVLSMLFYSLKDLKWMPDNRSVLSTSLVGSGMGKRGGKFFKKLQI
;
A
#
# COMPACT_ATOMS: atom_id res chain seq x y z
N MET A 1 -27.79 50.91 45.83
CA MET A 1 -27.83 49.77 46.77
C MET A 1 -28.60 48.66 46.08
N SER A 2 -27.97 47.73 45.46
CA SER A 2 -28.52 46.47 44.96
C SER A 2 -27.40 45.48 44.88
N SER A 3 -27.45 44.51 45.73
CA SER A 3 -26.54 43.40 45.90
C SER A 3 -26.78 42.37 44.78
N CYS A 4 -25.75 42.05 44.01
CA CYS A 4 -25.73 40.89 43.12
C CYS A 4 -25.10 39.71 43.85
N SER A 5 -25.87 38.68 44.09
CA SER A 5 -25.44 37.38 44.57
C SER A 5 -24.81 36.60 43.43
N VAL A 6 -23.58 36.14 43.65
CA VAL A 6 -22.82 35.26 42.75
C VAL A 6 -23.18 33.82 43.13
N GLU A 7 -23.87 33.12 42.26
CA GLU A 7 -24.05 31.66 42.36
C GLU A 7 -22.84 30.95 41.77
N ASN A 8 -22.22 30.16 42.60
CA ASN A 8 -21.09 29.27 42.31
C ASN A 8 -21.64 27.98 41.68
N GLN A 9 -21.52 27.80 40.36
CA GLN A 9 -21.82 26.52 39.70
C GLN A 9 -20.55 25.72 39.45
N ASN A 10 -20.49 24.58 40.10
CA ASN A 10 -19.47 23.56 40.01
C ASN A 10 -19.61 22.77 38.69
N PRO A 11 -18.60 22.60 37.80
CA PRO A 11 -18.73 21.88 36.57
C PRO A 11 -18.15 20.44 36.71
N ASN A 12 -18.93 19.50 37.23
CA ASN A 12 -18.60 18.09 37.15
C ASN A 12 -19.87 17.23 37.11
N HIS A 13 -20.48 17.15 35.93
CA HIS A 13 -21.30 16.01 35.49
C HIS A 13 -21.29 15.97 33.97
N SER A 14 -20.32 15.26 33.41
CA SER A 14 -20.34 14.84 32.00
C SER A 14 -21.30 13.66 31.89
N SER A 15 -22.53 13.91 31.47
CA SER A 15 -23.47 12.89 31.02
C SER A 15 -22.92 12.23 29.72
N PRO A 16 -23.06 10.90 29.54
CA PRO A 16 -22.63 10.22 28.35
C PRO A 16 -23.36 10.75 27.12
N LEU A 17 -22.60 11.19 26.12
CA LEU A 17 -23.09 11.64 24.82
C LEU A 17 -23.93 10.52 24.19
N ASN A 18 -25.21 10.76 24.05
CA ASN A 18 -26.15 9.83 23.42
C ASN A 18 -25.93 9.86 21.89
N TRP A 19 -25.14 8.93 21.42
CA TRP A 19 -24.74 8.74 20.01
C TRP A 19 -25.93 8.65 19.04
N SER A 20 -27.08 8.16 19.51
CA SER A 20 -28.29 8.05 18.70
C SER A 20 -28.82 9.42 18.22
N ASN A 21 -28.67 10.46 19.02
CA ASN A 21 -29.13 11.82 18.67
C ASN A 21 -28.18 12.54 17.69
N LEU A 22 -26.89 12.25 17.76
CA LEU A 22 -25.91 12.75 16.78
C LEU A 22 -26.12 12.08 15.40
N TRP A 23 -26.45 10.79 15.40
CA TRP A 23 -26.72 10.03 14.19
C TRP A 23 -27.98 10.54 13.46
N LEU A 24 -29.05 10.85 14.18
CA LEU A 24 -30.27 11.40 13.60
C LEU A 24 -30.08 12.81 13.02
N LYS A 25 -29.23 13.65 13.60
CA LYS A 25 -28.90 14.97 13.05
C LYS A 25 -28.07 14.85 11.78
N ASN A 26 -27.09 13.95 11.75
CA ASN A 26 -26.25 13.72 10.59
C ASN A 26 -27.00 13.04 9.44
N LYS A 27 -27.95 12.15 9.73
CA LYS A 27 -28.77 11.52 8.69
C LYS A 27 -29.60 12.54 7.90
N LYS A 28 -30.18 13.54 8.56
CA LYS A 28 -30.91 14.63 7.86
C LYS A 28 -30.00 15.50 7.00
N ALA A 29 -28.76 15.75 7.42
CA ALA A 29 -27.77 16.45 6.63
C ALA A 29 -27.29 15.60 5.42
N LEU A 30 -27.10 14.30 5.61
CA LEU A 30 -26.77 13.34 4.56
C LEU A 30 -27.86 13.22 3.51
N ASP A 31 -29.13 13.17 3.89
CA ASP A 31 -30.26 13.12 2.97
C ASP A 31 -30.36 14.40 2.12
N HIS A 32 -30.02 15.56 2.70
CA HIS A 32 -30.01 16.84 1.98
C HIS A 32 -28.86 16.91 0.97
N VAL A 33 -27.66 16.44 1.32
CA VAL A 33 -26.48 16.37 0.42
C VAL A 33 -26.73 15.36 -0.70
N SER A 34 -27.27 14.18 -0.38
CA SER A 34 -27.63 13.15 -1.35
C SER A 34 -28.67 13.64 -2.37
N SER A 35 -29.65 14.42 -1.93
CA SER A 35 -30.65 15.02 -2.82
C SER A 35 -30.08 16.10 -3.74
N THR A 36 -29.09 16.85 -3.28
CA THR A 36 -28.39 17.88 -4.04
C THR A 36 -27.49 17.27 -5.10
N ILE A 37 -26.80 16.18 -4.78
CA ILE A 37 -25.96 15.43 -5.71
C ILE A 37 -26.82 14.79 -6.81
N ARG A 38 -27.96 14.19 -6.47
CA ARG A 38 -28.91 13.65 -7.46
C ARG A 38 -29.42 14.70 -8.44
N ARG A 39 -29.66 15.95 -8.01
CA ARG A 39 -30.07 17.05 -8.90
C ARG A 39 -28.97 17.50 -9.87
N ARG A 40 -27.67 17.38 -9.54
CA ARG A 40 -26.57 17.69 -10.47
C ARG A 40 -26.30 16.58 -11.49
N SER A 41 -26.68 15.34 -11.22
CA SER A 41 -26.50 14.20 -12.12
C SER A 41 -27.45 14.20 -13.32
N PHE A 42 -28.57 14.95 -13.30
CA PHE A 42 -29.59 14.93 -14.36
C PHE A 42 -29.32 15.85 -15.56
N TYR A 43 -28.20 16.56 -15.62
CA TYR A 43 -27.87 17.47 -16.74
C TYR A 43 -26.81 16.92 -17.72
N ARG A 44 -26.51 15.64 -17.72
CA ARG A 44 -25.77 15.02 -18.82
C ARG A 44 -26.75 14.59 -19.90
N LYS A 45 -26.64 15.24 -21.09
CA LYS A 45 -27.35 14.82 -22.31
C LYS A 45 -27.11 13.32 -22.57
N PRO A 46 -28.14 12.52 -22.87
CA PRO A 46 -27.95 11.13 -23.25
C PRO A 46 -27.19 11.06 -24.60
N PRO A 47 -26.37 10.04 -24.81
CA PRO A 47 -25.71 9.82 -26.08
C PRO A 47 -26.75 9.49 -27.16
N PRO A 48 -26.47 9.82 -28.44
CA PRO A 48 -27.39 9.52 -29.54
C PRO A 48 -27.59 7.99 -29.70
N PRO A 49 -28.76 7.53 -30.17
CA PRO A 49 -29.05 6.12 -30.34
C PRO A 49 -28.10 5.50 -31.37
N PRO A 50 -27.71 4.21 -31.18
CA PRO A 50 -26.85 3.52 -32.13
C PRO A 50 -27.56 3.29 -33.47
N THR A 51 -26.83 3.51 -34.54
CA THR A 51 -27.24 3.17 -35.91
C THR A 51 -27.54 1.67 -36.03
N PRO A 52 -28.58 1.27 -36.81
CA PRO A 52 -28.89 -0.13 -36.96
C PRO A 52 -27.77 -0.89 -37.67
N GLN A 53 -27.26 -1.92 -37.01
CA GLN A 53 -26.27 -2.84 -37.58
C GLN A 53 -26.97 -3.81 -38.54
N SER A 54 -26.37 -4.06 -39.71
CA SER A 54 -26.72 -5.06 -40.67
C SER A 54 -26.70 -6.47 -40.07
N PRO A 55 -27.56 -7.41 -40.55
CA PRO A 55 -27.67 -8.75 -40.00
C PRO A 55 -26.36 -9.56 -40.19
N PRO A 56 -26.01 -10.44 -39.25
CA PRO A 56 -24.82 -11.28 -39.36
C PRO A 56 -24.98 -12.35 -40.44
N PRO A 57 -23.87 -12.80 -41.06
CA PRO A 57 -23.88 -13.86 -42.05
C PRO A 57 -24.27 -15.22 -41.43
N PRO A 58 -24.82 -16.17 -42.22
CA PRO A 58 -25.33 -17.45 -41.73
C PRO A 58 -24.20 -18.33 -41.17
N GLN A 59 -24.48 -18.93 -40.01
CA GLN A 59 -23.57 -19.84 -39.33
C GLN A 59 -23.41 -21.15 -40.11
N GLN A 60 -22.17 -21.60 -40.26
CA GLN A 60 -21.83 -22.92 -40.79
C GLN A 60 -22.22 -24.03 -39.79
N PRO A 61 -22.63 -25.22 -40.26
CA PRO A 61 -22.99 -26.33 -39.38
C PRO A 61 -21.76 -26.88 -38.63
N PRO A 62 -21.95 -27.43 -37.41
CA PRO A 62 -20.84 -27.94 -36.59
C PRO A 62 -20.23 -29.21 -37.20
N PRO A 63 -18.93 -29.44 -37.04
CA PRO A 63 -18.26 -30.66 -37.50
C PRO A 63 -18.70 -31.87 -36.67
N PRO A 64 -18.65 -33.11 -37.26
CA PRO A 64 -19.08 -34.33 -36.59
C PRO A 64 -18.16 -34.68 -35.38
N PRO A 65 -18.70 -35.41 -34.38
CA PRO A 65 -17.97 -35.70 -33.15
C PRO A 65 -16.78 -36.65 -33.43
N GLN A 66 -15.60 -36.22 -32.97
CA GLN A 66 -14.41 -37.05 -32.97
C GLN A 66 -14.52 -38.10 -31.86
N GLN A 67 -14.24 -39.33 -32.19
CA GLN A 67 -14.21 -40.50 -31.31
C GLN A 67 -13.06 -40.33 -30.29
N LEU A 68 -13.39 -40.43 -29.01
CA LEU A 68 -12.44 -40.50 -27.90
C LEU A 68 -11.68 -41.84 -27.92
N PRO A 69 -10.39 -41.87 -27.65
CA PRO A 69 -9.65 -43.10 -27.40
C PRO A 69 -10.04 -43.72 -26.04
N PRO A 70 -9.88 -45.05 -25.86
CA PRO A 70 -10.44 -45.79 -24.74
C PRO A 70 -9.81 -45.40 -23.40
N GLU A 71 -10.67 -45.31 -22.41
CA GLU A 71 -10.40 -45.09 -20.98
C GLU A 71 -9.39 -46.11 -20.47
N VAL A 72 -8.26 -45.63 -19.97
CA VAL A 72 -7.33 -46.42 -19.16
C VAL A 72 -7.88 -46.47 -17.75
N THR A 73 -8.40 -47.61 -17.37
CA THR A 73 -8.87 -47.94 -16.02
C THR A 73 -7.71 -47.91 -15.06
N VAL A 74 -7.64 -46.89 -14.20
CA VAL A 74 -6.69 -46.85 -13.07
C VAL A 74 -7.31 -47.63 -11.92
N VAL A 75 -6.75 -48.80 -11.65
CA VAL A 75 -7.08 -49.62 -10.48
C VAL A 75 -6.52 -48.98 -9.22
N PRO A 76 -7.31 -48.78 -8.14
CA PRO A 76 -6.77 -48.29 -6.89
C PRO A 76 -5.99 -49.39 -6.17
N LEU A 77 -4.70 -49.19 -5.95
CA LEU A 77 -3.87 -50.03 -5.11
C LEU A 77 -4.20 -49.80 -3.63
N SER A 78 -4.90 -50.74 -3.04
CA SER A 78 -5.00 -50.91 -1.59
C SER A 78 -3.74 -51.58 -1.06
N PRO A 79 -3.11 -51.08 -0.01
CA PRO A 79 -2.01 -51.82 0.62
C PRO A 79 -2.58 -52.85 1.61
N HIS A 80 -2.72 -54.07 1.14
CA HIS A 80 -2.84 -55.23 2.03
C HIS A 80 -1.45 -55.54 2.58
N PHE A 81 -1.24 -55.26 3.85
CA PHE A 81 -0.15 -55.84 4.63
C PHE A 81 -0.48 -57.29 4.92
N GLN A 82 0.12 -58.24 4.21
CA GLN A 82 0.16 -59.63 4.60
C GLN A 82 1.30 -59.84 5.61
N GLN A 83 0.94 -60.23 6.82
CA GLN A 83 1.84 -60.79 7.80
C GLN A 83 2.30 -62.17 7.29
N THR A 84 3.53 -62.30 6.91
CA THR A 84 4.18 -63.60 6.72
C THR A 84 4.92 -63.96 8.02
N HIS A 85 4.46 -65.00 8.66
CA HIS A 85 5.18 -65.72 9.71
C HIS A 85 6.44 -66.33 9.11
N TYR A 86 7.62 -65.97 9.63
CA TYR A 86 8.85 -66.74 9.47
C TYR A 86 9.24 -67.38 10.81
N ASN A 87 9.46 -68.69 10.75
CA ASN A 87 9.91 -69.52 11.86
C ASN A 87 11.31 -69.08 12.33
N GLU A 88 11.45 -69.05 13.64
CA GLU A 88 12.72 -68.93 14.34
C GLU A 88 13.68 -70.08 13.96
N THR A 89 14.86 -69.67 13.50
CA THR A 89 16.05 -70.54 13.58
C THR A 89 17.11 -69.77 14.38
N LEU A 90 17.47 -70.28 15.49
CA LEU A 90 18.47 -69.83 16.45
C LEU A 90 19.85 -69.77 15.81
N LEU A 91 20.47 -68.57 15.80
CA LEU A 91 21.94 -68.40 15.70
C LEU A 91 22.36 -67.31 16.71
N PRO A 92 23.51 -67.48 17.38
CA PRO A 92 23.90 -66.70 18.53
C PRO A 92 24.66 -65.43 18.19
N ASP A 93 24.61 -64.50 19.17
CA ASP A 93 25.47 -63.32 19.33
C ASP A 93 25.53 -62.29 18.21
N SER A 94 24.57 -61.38 18.23
CA SER A 94 24.77 -60.02 17.71
C SER A 94 24.82 -59.02 18.87
N PRO A 95 25.66 -57.98 18.81
CA PRO A 95 25.85 -57.04 19.91
C PRO A 95 24.53 -56.31 20.23
N GLU A 96 24.24 -56.16 21.52
CA GLU A 96 23.10 -55.40 22.03
C GLU A 96 23.01 -54.08 21.29
N VAL A 97 21.98 -53.92 20.45
CA VAL A 97 21.56 -52.63 19.92
C VAL A 97 21.06 -51.83 21.10
N VAL A 98 21.93 -51.01 21.68
CA VAL A 98 21.53 -49.99 22.65
C VAL A 98 20.44 -49.16 21.99
N PRO A 99 19.20 -49.13 22.55
CA PRO A 99 18.15 -48.28 21.98
C PRO A 99 18.69 -46.86 21.96
N SER A 100 18.87 -46.29 20.77
CA SER A 100 19.26 -44.92 20.65
C SER A 100 18.12 -44.07 21.23
N HIS A 101 18.28 -43.66 22.48
CA HIS A 101 17.34 -42.76 23.12
C HIS A 101 17.31 -41.45 22.30
N ASP A 102 16.14 -41.15 21.74
CA ASP A 102 15.91 -39.85 21.11
C ASP A 102 15.86 -38.79 22.19
N PHE A 103 17.03 -38.21 22.50
CA PHE A 103 17.16 -37.16 23.52
C PHE A 103 16.35 -35.89 23.18
N ILE A 104 15.99 -35.69 21.93
CA ILE A 104 15.17 -34.56 21.49
C ILE A 104 13.74 -34.69 22.01
N SER A 105 13.21 -35.91 22.07
CA SER A 105 11.87 -36.18 22.60
C SER A 105 11.74 -35.89 24.10
N LEU A 106 12.84 -35.74 24.83
CA LEU A 106 12.87 -35.36 26.24
C LEU A 106 12.77 -33.84 26.46
N LEU A 107 12.91 -33.04 25.42
CA LEU A 107 12.79 -31.58 25.52
C LEU A 107 11.33 -31.16 25.67
N SER A 108 11.08 -30.14 26.49
CA SER A 108 9.75 -29.53 26.54
C SER A 108 9.44 -28.76 25.26
N ASP A 109 8.14 -28.58 24.94
CA ASP A 109 7.67 -27.77 23.81
C ASP A 109 8.33 -26.38 23.81
N GLU A 110 8.42 -25.72 24.97
CA GLU A 110 8.96 -24.37 25.13
C GLU A 110 10.45 -24.36 24.79
N THR A 111 11.22 -25.33 25.25
CA THR A 111 12.65 -25.42 24.96
C THR A 111 12.89 -25.64 23.47
N LEU A 112 12.14 -26.55 22.87
CA LEU A 112 12.25 -26.81 21.43
C LEU A 112 11.79 -25.61 20.60
N LEU A 113 10.73 -24.92 21.01
CA LEU A 113 10.31 -23.67 20.37
C LEU A 113 11.39 -22.60 20.44
N GLN A 114 12.08 -22.45 21.57
CA GLN A 114 13.21 -21.50 21.70
C GLN A 114 14.33 -21.86 20.73
N ILE A 115 14.71 -23.15 20.63
CA ILE A 115 15.74 -23.62 19.69
C ILE A 115 15.32 -23.33 18.25
N LEU A 116 14.10 -23.75 17.85
CA LEU A 116 13.59 -23.58 16.50
C LEU A 116 13.42 -22.10 16.13
N SER A 117 13.15 -21.23 17.09
CA SER A 117 13.03 -19.78 16.87
C SER A 117 14.36 -19.11 16.49
N LYS A 118 15.50 -19.70 16.88
CA LYS A 118 16.84 -19.20 16.57
C LYS A 118 17.32 -19.53 15.17
N LEU A 119 16.61 -20.39 14.46
CA LEU A 119 16.95 -20.74 13.08
C LEU A 119 16.59 -19.60 12.13
N PRO A 120 17.56 -18.93 11.50
CA PRO A 120 17.31 -17.72 10.71
C PRO A 120 16.68 -18.05 9.36
N ASP A 121 16.99 -19.21 8.78
CA ASP A 121 16.65 -19.54 7.41
C ASP A 121 15.27 -20.20 7.30
N ARG A 122 14.47 -19.68 6.34
CA ARG A 122 13.14 -20.21 5.99
C ARG A 122 13.22 -21.66 5.46
N SER A 123 14.25 -21.97 4.69
CA SER A 123 14.46 -23.33 4.15
C SER A 123 14.64 -24.33 5.27
N GLN A 124 15.47 -24.00 6.26
CA GLN A 124 15.69 -24.82 7.45
C GLN A 124 14.39 -25.01 8.24
N ARG A 125 13.59 -23.96 8.43
CA ARG A 125 12.30 -24.06 9.12
C ARG A 125 11.31 -24.98 8.37
N ASN A 126 11.30 -24.94 7.04
CA ASN A 126 10.48 -25.82 6.24
C ASN A 126 10.94 -27.28 6.37
N SER A 127 12.25 -27.53 6.31
CA SER A 127 12.83 -28.89 6.50
C SER A 127 12.49 -29.46 7.88
N ASN A 128 12.56 -28.65 8.93
CA ASN A 128 12.20 -29.05 10.28
C ASN A 128 10.72 -29.47 10.41
N SER A 129 9.84 -28.86 9.62
CA SER A 129 8.43 -29.25 9.59
C SER A 129 8.20 -30.67 9.04
N LEU A 130 9.19 -31.26 8.37
CA LEU A 130 9.11 -32.61 7.79
C LEU A 130 9.67 -33.70 8.75
N VAL A 131 10.32 -33.33 9.84
CA VAL A 131 10.96 -34.24 10.77
C VAL A 131 9.93 -35.14 11.50
N SER A 132 8.89 -34.52 12.07
CA SER A 132 7.80 -35.22 12.74
C SER A 132 6.53 -34.38 12.82
N LYS A 133 5.38 -35.03 13.15
CA LYS A 133 4.11 -34.31 13.39
C LYS A 133 4.23 -33.32 14.56
N TRP A 134 5.01 -33.65 15.56
CA TRP A 134 5.28 -32.79 16.71
C TRP A 134 6.04 -31.53 16.28
N TRP A 135 7.16 -31.68 15.58
CA TRP A 135 7.92 -30.54 15.02
C TRP A 135 7.08 -29.71 14.05
N PHE A 136 6.29 -30.35 13.21
CA PHE A 136 5.35 -29.68 12.32
C PHE A 136 4.40 -28.76 13.09
N ASN A 137 3.83 -29.22 14.23
CA ASN A 137 2.93 -28.43 15.05
C ASN A 137 3.65 -27.26 15.74
N LEU A 138 4.85 -27.51 16.29
CA LEU A 138 5.67 -26.48 16.92
C LEU A 138 6.08 -25.39 15.92
N GLN A 139 6.49 -25.76 14.72
CA GLN A 139 6.79 -24.78 13.66
C GLN A 139 5.57 -23.91 13.34
N GLY A 140 4.37 -24.46 13.35
CA GLY A 140 3.14 -23.68 13.19
C GLY A 140 2.96 -22.61 14.26
N ARG A 141 3.29 -22.90 15.51
CA ARG A 141 3.22 -21.94 16.63
C ARG A 141 4.22 -20.79 16.51
N LEU A 142 5.28 -20.95 15.71
CA LEU A 142 6.29 -19.90 15.43
C LEU A 142 5.90 -18.97 14.26
N VAL A 143 4.94 -19.37 13.44
CA VAL A 143 4.49 -18.55 12.31
C VAL A 143 3.71 -17.35 12.83
N ARG A 144 4.09 -16.15 12.40
CA ARG A 144 3.48 -14.88 12.78
C ARG A 144 2.76 -14.20 11.63
N SER A 145 3.12 -14.52 10.39
CA SER A 145 2.56 -13.89 9.19
C SER A 145 2.21 -14.95 8.15
N VAL A 146 1.03 -14.82 7.54
CA VAL A 146 0.54 -15.73 6.52
C VAL A 146 -0.16 -14.95 5.39
N ARG A 147 0.09 -15.38 4.15
CA ARG A 147 -0.70 -14.99 2.98
C ARG A 147 -1.53 -16.20 2.53
N VAL A 148 -2.83 -16.02 2.44
CA VAL A 148 -3.79 -17.08 2.11
C VAL A 148 -4.09 -17.04 0.62
N PHE A 149 -3.84 -18.15 -0.06
CA PHE A 149 -4.23 -18.37 -1.46
C PHE A 149 -5.45 -19.30 -1.57
N ASP A 150 -5.55 -20.25 -0.66
CA ASP A 150 -6.66 -21.20 -0.61
C ASP A 150 -7.65 -20.85 0.51
N TRP A 151 -8.82 -20.37 0.08
CA TRP A 151 -9.90 -20.00 1.01
C TRP A 151 -10.45 -21.19 1.81
N SER A 152 -10.38 -22.40 1.27
CA SER A 152 -10.85 -23.59 1.94
C SER A 152 -10.08 -23.89 3.23
N PHE A 153 -8.83 -23.44 3.29
CA PHE A 153 -7.99 -23.58 4.48
C PHE A 153 -8.48 -22.71 5.65
N LEU A 154 -9.10 -21.56 5.35
CA LEU A 154 -9.77 -20.71 6.35
C LEU A 154 -11.09 -21.34 6.81
N THR A 155 -11.97 -21.66 5.86
CA THR A 155 -13.33 -22.15 6.16
C THR A 155 -13.34 -23.51 6.82
N SER A 156 -12.34 -24.35 6.58
CA SER A 156 -12.16 -25.64 7.28
C SER A 156 -11.63 -25.52 8.71
N GLY A 157 -11.29 -24.33 9.17
CA GLY A 157 -10.71 -24.11 10.50
C GLY A 157 -9.25 -24.55 10.66
N ARG A 158 -8.65 -25.17 9.63
CA ARG A 158 -7.27 -25.70 9.67
C ARG A 158 -6.23 -24.62 9.95
N MET A 159 -6.47 -23.38 9.49
CA MET A 159 -5.56 -22.26 9.72
C MET A 159 -5.45 -21.95 11.22
N PHE A 160 -6.56 -21.91 11.93
CA PHE A 160 -6.61 -21.54 13.35
C PHE A 160 -5.88 -22.55 14.24
N THR A 161 -6.05 -23.83 13.95
CA THR A 161 -5.34 -24.90 14.68
C THR A 161 -3.86 -24.96 14.31
N ARG A 162 -3.54 -24.74 13.04
CA ARG A 162 -2.16 -24.84 12.53
C ARG A 162 -1.27 -23.66 12.94
N PHE A 163 -1.82 -22.45 12.97
CA PHE A 163 -1.10 -21.20 13.20
C PHE A 163 -1.77 -20.34 14.29
N PRO A 164 -1.69 -20.75 15.57
CA PRO A 164 -2.45 -20.08 16.65
C PRO A 164 -1.93 -18.69 17.02
N ASN A 165 -0.73 -18.32 16.57
CA ASN A 165 -0.03 -17.10 17.00
C ASN A 165 0.15 -16.05 15.87
N LEU A 166 -0.75 -16.01 14.91
CA LEU A 166 -0.67 -15.04 13.82
C LEU A 166 -0.94 -13.62 14.32
N ILE A 167 -0.16 -12.69 13.79
CA ILE A 167 -0.30 -11.25 13.99
C ILE A 167 -0.45 -10.49 12.68
N ASP A 168 -0.22 -11.16 11.53
CA ASP A 168 -0.26 -10.58 10.20
C ASP A 168 -0.92 -11.57 9.24
N ILE A 169 -2.04 -11.16 8.64
CA ILE A 169 -2.82 -12.01 7.74
C ILE A 169 -3.14 -11.23 6.46
N ASP A 170 -2.83 -11.85 5.32
CA ASP A 170 -3.15 -11.31 3.99
C ASP A 170 -4.14 -12.25 3.30
N LEU A 171 -5.37 -11.79 3.11
CA LEU A 171 -6.48 -12.52 2.49
C LEU A 171 -6.71 -12.15 1.03
N LEU A 172 -5.95 -11.19 0.47
CA LEU A 172 -6.24 -10.61 -0.85
C LEU A 172 -6.39 -11.67 -1.94
N HIS A 173 -5.40 -12.58 -2.05
CA HIS A 173 -5.41 -13.61 -3.09
C HIS A 173 -6.54 -14.62 -2.92
N GLY A 174 -6.78 -15.06 -1.68
CA GLY A 174 -7.86 -16.01 -1.37
C GLY A 174 -9.25 -15.44 -1.61
N SER A 175 -9.39 -14.11 -1.60
CA SER A 175 -10.65 -13.40 -1.85
C SER A 175 -10.99 -13.28 -3.35
N VAL A 176 -10.03 -13.56 -4.25
CA VAL A 176 -10.25 -13.54 -5.70
C VAL A 176 -10.55 -14.96 -6.19
N ILE A 177 -11.68 -15.14 -6.87
CA ILE A 177 -12.05 -16.39 -7.52
C ILE A 177 -11.59 -16.30 -8.98
N SER A 178 -10.50 -16.98 -9.31
CA SER A 178 -10.02 -17.07 -10.69
C SER A 178 -10.72 -18.22 -11.40
N SER A 179 -11.24 -17.95 -12.59
CA SER A 179 -11.81 -18.97 -13.47
C SER A 179 -10.74 -19.82 -14.18
N SER A 180 -9.50 -19.37 -14.22
CA SER A 180 -8.40 -20.14 -14.76
C SER A 180 -7.86 -21.10 -13.70
N HIS A 181 -7.66 -22.36 -14.10
CA HIS A 181 -7.20 -23.50 -13.28
C HIS A 181 -5.79 -23.39 -12.67
N LEU A 182 -5.27 -22.20 -12.45
CA LEU A 182 -4.13 -21.97 -11.60
C LEU A 182 -4.57 -22.20 -10.13
N LYS A 183 -4.78 -23.47 -9.80
CA LYS A 183 -4.83 -23.94 -8.41
C LYS A 183 -3.43 -23.73 -7.80
N SER A 184 -3.11 -22.49 -7.49
CA SER A 184 -2.04 -22.20 -6.55
C SER A 184 -2.54 -22.66 -5.19
N CYS A 185 -2.48 -23.98 -4.97
CA CYS A 185 -2.78 -24.58 -3.68
C CYS A 185 -1.70 -24.13 -2.72
N GLY A 186 -2.01 -23.24 -1.77
CA GLY A 186 -1.01 -22.99 -0.76
C GLY A 186 -1.24 -21.78 0.12
N LEU A 187 -0.32 -21.69 1.05
CA LEU A 187 -0.09 -20.56 1.93
C LEU A 187 1.33 -20.10 1.70
N SER A 188 1.55 -18.78 1.69
CA SER A 188 2.89 -18.23 1.80
C SER A 188 3.11 -17.72 3.21
N LEU A 189 4.22 -18.14 3.82
CA LEU A 189 4.59 -17.76 5.18
C LEU A 189 5.64 -16.66 5.13
N GLY A 190 5.46 -15.58 5.93
CA GLY A 190 6.42 -14.50 6.08
C GLY A 190 6.13 -13.26 5.21
N ARG A 191 6.76 -12.14 5.58
CA ARG A 191 6.60 -10.81 4.94
C ARG A 191 7.50 -10.57 3.72
N GLU A 192 8.33 -11.51 3.33
CA GLU A 192 9.44 -11.30 2.37
C GLU A 192 9.00 -11.02 0.92
N PHE A 193 7.73 -11.07 0.63
CA PHE A 193 7.19 -10.57 -0.62
C PHE A 193 6.81 -9.11 -0.42
N GLY A 194 7.46 -8.20 -1.14
CA GLY A 194 7.20 -6.77 -1.13
C GLY A 194 5.72 -6.40 -1.25
N PRO A 195 5.36 -5.11 -1.15
CA PRO A 195 3.98 -4.70 -1.25
C PRO A 195 3.40 -5.26 -2.55
N PHE A 196 2.41 -6.14 -2.41
CA PHE A 196 1.74 -6.70 -3.57
C PHE A 196 0.96 -5.55 -4.23
N CYS A 197 1.52 -5.05 -5.33
CA CYS A 197 0.71 -4.43 -6.35
C CYS A 197 -0.02 -5.55 -7.06
N ILE A 198 -1.31 -5.42 -7.30
CA ILE A 198 -1.97 -6.16 -8.36
C ILE A 198 -1.32 -5.59 -9.64
N GLU A 199 -0.20 -6.18 -10.05
CA GLU A 199 0.40 -5.88 -11.32
C GLU A 199 -0.55 -6.46 -12.37
N SER A 200 -0.95 -5.62 -13.31
CA SER A 200 -1.88 -5.94 -14.38
C SER A 200 -1.51 -7.16 -15.22
N ASP A 201 -0.26 -7.63 -15.11
CA ASP A 201 0.27 -8.72 -15.93
C ASP A 201 -0.16 -10.12 -15.49
N VAL A 202 -0.63 -10.29 -14.25
CA VAL A 202 -1.04 -11.60 -13.69
C VAL A 202 -2.54 -11.81 -13.75
N PHE A 203 -3.32 -10.74 -13.89
CA PHE A 203 -4.78 -10.80 -13.85
C PHE A 203 -5.37 -10.24 -15.14
N SER A 204 -5.95 -11.10 -15.97
CA SER A 204 -6.76 -10.67 -17.12
C SER A 204 -8.07 -10.03 -16.62
N PRO A 205 -8.43 -8.82 -17.04
CA PRO A 205 -9.54 -8.04 -16.43
C PRO A 205 -10.94 -8.65 -16.62
N ASN A 206 -11.11 -9.66 -17.47
CA ASN A 206 -12.43 -10.07 -17.94
C ASN A 206 -13.05 -11.29 -17.24
N ASN A 207 -12.37 -11.94 -16.27
CA ASN A 207 -12.85 -13.22 -15.72
C ASN A 207 -12.65 -13.40 -14.19
N HIS A 208 -12.50 -12.31 -13.42
CA HIS A 208 -12.37 -12.44 -11.97
C HIS A 208 -13.69 -12.14 -11.28
N THR A 209 -14.13 -13.07 -10.46
CA THR A 209 -15.19 -12.86 -9.48
C THR A 209 -14.58 -12.79 -8.09
N PHE A 210 -15.12 -11.93 -7.24
CA PHE A 210 -14.70 -11.81 -5.85
C PHE A 210 -15.57 -12.68 -4.96
N ARG A 211 -15.00 -13.11 -3.83
CA ARG A 211 -15.78 -13.79 -2.81
C ARG A 211 -16.96 -12.93 -2.37
N PRO A 212 -18.14 -13.54 -2.17
CA PRO A 212 -19.29 -12.84 -1.62
C PRO A 212 -18.97 -12.21 -0.26
N VAL A 213 -19.50 -11.03 -0.01
CA VAL A 213 -19.26 -10.27 1.24
C VAL A 213 -19.59 -11.08 2.48
N ASN A 214 -20.68 -11.84 2.47
CA ASN A 214 -21.10 -12.70 3.59
C ASN A 214 -20.09 -13.82 3.92
N GLU A 215 -19.39 -14.36 2.93
CA GLU A 215 -18.32 -15.33 3.17
C GLU A 215 -17.09 -14.67 3.82
N VAL A 216 -16.73 -13.48 3.33
CA VAL A 216 -15.63 -12.70 3.90
C VAL A 216 -15.96 -12.31 5.36
N ASP A 217 -17.15 -11.79 5.61
CA ASP A 217 -17.59 -11.39 6.96
C ASP A 217 -17.64 -12.58 7.93
N SER A 218 -18.02 -13.76 7.45
CA SER A 218 -17.98 -14.98 8.27
C SER A 218 -16.56 -15.33 8.70
N VAL A 219 -15.59 -15.18 7.79
CA VAL A 219 -14.16 -15.38 8.10
C VAL A 219 -13.67 -14.29 9.06
N LEU A 220 -14.07 -13.03 8.88
CA LEU A 220 -13.68 -11.94 9.79
C LEU A 220 -14.13 -12.22 11.24
N LYS A 221 -15.34 -12.76 11.46
CA LYS A 221 -15.81 -13.19 12.78
C LYS A 221 -14.95 -14.30 13.37
N CYS A 222 -14.56 -15.28 12.55
CA CYS A 222 -13.65 -16.35 13.00
C CYS A 222 -12.26 -15.80 13.36
N LEU A 223 -11.73 -14.84 12.57
CA LEU A 223 -10.46 -14.19 12.85
C LEU A 223 -10.50 -13.38 14.15
N ALA A 224 -11.59 -12.64 14.37
CA ALA A 224 -11.81 -11.85 15.59
C ALA A 224 -11.75 -12.71 16.85
N THR A 225 -12.30 -13.93 16.79
CA THR A 225 -12.29 -14.87 17.91
C THR A 225 -10.93 -15.56 18.07
N ALA A 226 -10.28 -15.93 16.96
CA ALA A 226 -9.06 -16.72 16.99
C ALA A 226 -7.78 -15.90 17.23
N TYR A 227 -7.75 -14.64 16.81
CA TYR A 227 -6.54 -13.81 16.82
C TYR A 227 -6.74 -12.42 17.45
N PRO A 228 -7.00 -12.34 18.78
CA PRO A 228 -7.20 -11.05 19.46
C PRO A 228 -5.98 -10.13 19.42
N ASN A 229 -4.80 -10.66 19.15
CA ASN A 229 -3.54 -9.92 19.02
C ASN A 229 -3.16 -9.62 17.55
N LEU A 230 -4.12 -9.70 16.63
CA LEU A 230 -3.86 -9.37 15.23
C LEU A 230 -3.43 -7.89 15.10
N GLN A 231 -2.32 -7.66 14.39
CA GLN A 231 -1.71 -6.33 14.19
C GLN A 231 -1.87 -5.83 12.77
N ARG A 232 -1.86 -6.73 11.79
CA ARG A 232 -1.97 -6.38 10.37
C ARG A 232 -2.96 -7.27 9.65
N LEU A 233 -3.81 -6.65 8.82
CA LEU A 233 -4.78 -7.35 7.97
C LEU A 233 -4.85 -6.73 6.58
N VAL A 234 -4.85 -7.58 5.56
CA VAL A 234 -5.14 -7.21 4.17
C VAL A 234 -6.38 -7.94 3.73
N LEU A 235 -7.37 -7.22 3.22
CA LEU A 235 -8.63 -7.82 2.77
C LEU A 235 -9.25 -7.12 1.57
N LEU A 236 -10.18 -7.83 0.95
CA LEU A 236 -10.94 -7.40 -0.20
C LEU A 236 -12.42 -7.71 0.04
N ASN A 237 -13.28 -6.74 -0.26
CA ASN A 237 -14.73 -6.93 -0.36
C ASN A 237 -15.42 -7.35 0.96
N SER A 238 -15.21 -6.59 2.03
CA SER A 238 -15.90 -6.77 3.33
C SER A 238 -17.10 -5.83 3.47
N SER A 239 -17.96 -6.07 4.47
CA SER A 239 -19.02 -5.14 4.88
C SER A 239 -18.64 -4.31 6.11
N GLU A 240 -19.44 -3.29 6.38
CA GLU A 240 -19.38 -2.52 7.63
C GLU A 240 -19.50 -3.45 8.86
N ILE A 241 -20.49 -4.37 8.84
CA ILE A 241 -20.77 -5.28 9.96
C ILE A 241 -19.59 -6.25 10.21
N GLY A 242 -19.00 -6.77 9.14
CA GLY A 242 -17.82 -7.64 9.24
C GLY A 242 -16.64 -6.93 9.89
N LEU A 243 -16.39 -5.67 9.49
CA LEU A 243 -15.31 -4.86 10.05
C LEU A 243 -15.57 -4.47 11.51
N LEU A 244 -16.81 -4.12 11.88
CA LEU A 244 -17.17 -3.83 13.27
C LEU A 244 -16.96 -5.06 14.17
N SER A 245 -17.39 -6.24 13.72
CA SER A 245 -17.16 -7.49 14.47
C SER A 245 -15.66 -7.77 14.64
N LEU A 246 -14.85 -7.45 13.64
CA LEU A 246 -13.39 -7.58 13.73
C LEU A 246 -12.79 -6.55 14.68
N ALA A 247 -13.27 -5.29 14.67
CA ALA A 247 -12.79 -4.23 15.55
C ALA A 247 -13.02 -4.57 17.04
N GLU A 248 -14.15 -5.19 17.36
CA GLU A 248 -14.45 -5.67 18.70
C GLU A 248 -13.50 -6.78 19.17
N GLY A 249 -13.17 -7.73 18.27
CA GLY A 249 -12.32 -8.88 18.61
C GLY A 249 -10.81 -8.62 18.51
N CYS A 250 -10.39 -7.63 17.69
CA CYS A 250 -8.98 -7.33 17.42
C CYS A 250 -8.63 -5.87 17.78
N PRO A 251 -8.64 -5.47 19.04
CA PRO A 251 -8.38 -4.09 19.46
C PRO A 251 -6.95 -3.62 19.18
N ASN A 252 -6.02 -4.55 18.98
CA ASN A 252 -4.60 -4.28 18.74
C ASN A 252 -4.25 -4.10 17.25
N LEU A 253 -5.23 -4.04 16.35
CA LEU A 253 -4.97 -3.88 14.93
C LEU A 253 -4.39 -2.49 14.65
N GLN A 254 -3.19 -2.47 14.04
CA GLN A 254 -2.42 -1.26 13.77
C GLN A 254 -2.27 -0.95 12.28
N GLU A 255 -2.29 -1.98 11.43
CA GLU A 255 -2.15 -1.83 9.99
C GLU A 255 -3.29 -2.52 9.26
N MET A 256 -3.95 -1.79 8.37
CA MET A 256 -4.99 -2.35 7.49
C MET A 256 -4.76 -1.93 6.04
N VAL A 257 -4.92 -2.88 5.13
CA VAL A 257 -5.02 -2.62 3.69
C VAL A 257 -6.37 -3.13 3.22
N LEU A 258 -7.21 -2.22 2.75
CA LEU A 258 -8.55 -2.53 2.30
C LEU A 258 -8.71 -2.25 0.81
N HIS A 259 -9.08 -3.28 0.07
CA HIS A 259 -9.40 -3.21 -1.35
C HIS A 259 -10.90 -3.16 -1.57
N HIS A 260 -11.33 -2.54 -2.68
CA HIS A 260 -12.73 -2.39 -3.06
C HIS A 260 -13.56 -1.68 -1.99
N CYS A 261 -13.02 -0.55 -1.50
CA CYS A 261 -13.62 0.23 -0.43
C CYS A 261 -14.53 1.35 -0.99
N HIS A 262 -15.60 1.63 -0.25
CA HIS A 262 -16.56 2.70 -0.50
C HIS A 262 -16.97 3.34 0.84
N ASP A 263 -17.63 4.51 0.80
CA ASP A 263 -17.94 5.30 1.99
C ASP A 263 -18.62 4.51 3.13
N GLN A 264 -19.53 3.61 2.79
CA GLN A 264 -20.28 2.84 3.79
C GLN A 264 -19.38 1.91 4.62
N ILE A 265 -18.33 1.32 4.00
CA ILE A 265 -17.38 0.45 4.71
C ILE A 265 -16.54 1.24 5.71
N LEU A 266 -16.30 2.52 5.46
CA LEU A 266 -15.46 3.36 6.32
C LEU A 266 -16.05 3.58 7.72
N HIS A 267 -17.35 3.40 7.90
CA HIS A 267 -17.97 3.33 9.23
C HIS A 267 -17.42 2.15 10.06
N GLY A 268 -17.27 1.00 9.43
CA GLY A 268 -16.68 -0.17 10.09
C GLY A 268 -15.20 0.04 10.46
N ILE A 269 -14.43 0.74 9.59
CA ILE A 269 -13.02 1.08 9.88
C ILE A 269 -12.92 2.07 11.05
N ALA A 270 -13.85 2.99 11.19
CA ALA A 270 -13.88 3.95 12.29
C ALA A 270 -13.91 3.29 13.69
N GLY A 271 -14.28 2.02 13.79
CA GLY A 271 -14.20 1.22 15.02
C GLY A 271 -12.79 0.88 15.48
N PHE A 272 -11.77 0.94 14.58
CA PHE A 272 -10.39 0.59 14.92
C PHE A 272 -9.62 1.78 15.49
N THR A 273 -9.81 2.06 16.77
CA THR A 273 -9.23 3.25 17.43
C THR A 273 -7.70 3.26 17.54
N ASN A 274 -7.06 2.09 17.42
CA ASN A 274 -5.60 1.92 17.48
C ASN A 274 -4.93 1.85 16.10
N LEU A 275 -5.68 2.05 15.02
CA LEU A 275 -5.16 1.98 13.65
C LEU A 275 -4.16 3.11 13.39
N GLN A 276 -2.95 2.75 12.94
CA GLN A 276 -1.85 3.67 12.67
C GLN A 276 -1.52 3.76 11.17
N ILE A 277 -1.67 2.66 10.46
CA ILE A 277 -1.34 2.58 9.03
C ILE A 277 -2.58 2.08 8.29
N LEU A 278 -3.09 2.90 7.39
CA LEU A 278 -4.24 2.55 6.57
C LEU A 278 -3.95 2.78 5.10
N LYS A 279 -4.25 1.77 4.28
CA LYS A 279 -4.26 1.88 2.83
C LYS A 279 -5.66 1.58 2.32
N LEU A 280 -6.27 2.57 1.71
CA LEU A 280 -7.56 2.46 1.04
C LEU A 280 -7.37 2.39 -0.46
N ILE A 281 -7.94 1.36 -1.08
CA ILE A 281 -7.86 1.13 -2.51
C ILE A 281 -9.28 1.05 -3.04
N GLY A 282 -9.80 2.19 -3.48
CA GLY A 282 -11.16 2.35 -3.97
C GLY A 282 -11.31 1.84 -5.40
N THR A 283 -10.37 2.18 -6.28
CA THR A 283 -10.44 1.83 -7.70
C THR A 283 -9.14 1.21 -8.17
N ILE A 284 -9.22 0.12 -8.93
CA ILE A 284 -8.14 -0.41 -9.76
C ILE A 284 -8.71 -0.61 -11.15
N ASP A 285 -8.12 0.07 -12.15
CA ASP A 285 -8.57 0.01 -13.54
C ASP A 285 -8.58 -1.45 -14.04
N GLY A 286 -9.70 -1.85 -14.67
CA GLY A 286 -9.91 -3.21 -15.17
C GLY A 286 -10.38 -4.24 -14.13
N PHE A 287 -10.41 -3.93 -12.83
CA PHE A 287 -10.82 -4.86 -11.78
C PHE A 287 -12.08 -4.42 -11.05
N TYR A 288 -12.05 -3.26 -10.43
CA TYR A 288 -13.18 -2.71 -9.71
C TYR A 288 -13.11 -1.20 -9.63
N SER A 289 -14.28 -0.60 -9.49
CA SER A 289 -14.43 0.84 -9.27
C SER A 289 -15.39 1.04 -8.10
N SER A 290 -14.91 1.64 -7.06
CA SER A 290 -15.67 2.02 -5.87
C SER A 290 -15.34 3.46 -5.52
N LEU A 291 -16.29 4.12 -4.86
CA LEU A 291 -16.16 5.53 -4.52
C LEU A 291 -15.91 5.69 -3.03
N VAL A 292 -14.73 6.18 -2.70
CA VAL A 292 -14.45 6.83 -1.43
C VAL A 292 -14.50 8.33 -1.67
N SER A 293 -15.40 9.03 -1.01
CA SER A 293 -15.65 10.46 -1.15
C SER A 293 -15.30 11.21 0.15
N ASP A 294 -15.55 12.53 0.17
CA ASP A 294 -15.38 13.36 1.37
C ASP A 294 -16.18 12.87 2.57
N ILE A 295 -17.34 12.25 2.32
CA ILE A 295 -18.16 11.67 3.40
C ILE A 295 -17.40 10.55 4.07
N GLY A 296 -16.88 9.60 3.29
CA GLY A 296 -16.10 8.49 3.79
C GLY A 296 -14.80 8.95 4.48
N LEU A 297 -14.08 9.90 3.87
CA LEU A 297 -12.86 10.46 4.45
C LEU A 297 -13.14 11.16 5.80
N THR A 298 -14.26 11.85 5.93
CA THR A 298 -14.67 12.50 7.18
C THR A 298 -15.00 11.48 8.26
N ILE A 299 -15.74 10.43 7.93
CA ILE A 299 -16.07 9.33 8.84
C ILE A 299 -14.80 8.66 9.36
N LEU A 300 -13.91 8.32 8.43
CA LEU A 300 -12.60 7.75 8.73
C LEU A 300 -11.81 8.62 9.70
N ALA A 301 -11.71 9.91 9.40
CA ALA A 301 -10.94 10.86 10.20
C ALA A 301 -11.45 10.97 11.63
N GLN A 302 -12.76 10.95 11.83
CA GLN A 302 -13.38 11.01 13.15
C GLN A 302 -13.12 9.75 13.99
N GLY A 303 -13.07 8.57 13.36
CA GLY A 303 -12.84 7.30 14.05
C GLY A 303 -11.36 6.98 14.27
N CYS A 304 -10.53 7.15 13.24
CA CYS A 304 -9.13 6.73 13.25
C CYS A 304 -8.15 7.87 13.57
N ARG A 305 -8.26 8.46 14.75
CA ARG A 305 -7.46 9.64 15.15
C ARG A 305 -5.96 9.37 15.35
N ARG A 306 -5.56 8.08 15.44
CA ARG A 306 -4.17 7.66 15.68
C ARG A 306 -3.43 7.33 14.39
N LEU A 307 -4.00 7.65 13.22
CA LEU A 307 -3.34 7.42 11.94
C LEU A 307 -2.02 8.20 11.87
N VAL A 308 -0.97 7.46 11.53
CA VAL A 308 0.39 7.96 11.26
C VAL A 308 0.66 7.95 9.76
N LYS A 309 0.14 6.93 9.05
CA LYS A 309 0.28 6.79 7.60
C LYS A 309 -1.07 6.50 6.96
N LEU A 310 -1.38 7.28 5.92
CA LEU A 310 -2.58 7.11 5.10
C LEU A 310 -2.20 7.05 3.63
N GLU A 311 -2.61 6.00 2.94
CA GLU A 311 -2.50 5.86 1.48
C GLU A 311 -3.90 5.77 0.87
N LEU A 312 -4.19 6.66 -0.06
CA LEU A 312 -5.45 6.74 -0.80
C LEU A 312 -5.17 6.44 -2.28
N ARG A 313 -5.70 5.31 -2.78
CA ARG A 313 -5.54 4.90 -4.18
C ARG A 313 -6.88 4.89 -4.88
N GLY A 314 -6.97 5.61 -6.01
CA GLY A 314 -8.21 5.69 -6.79
C GLY A 314 -9.40 6.23 -6.01
N CYS A 315 -9.15 6.97 -4.93
CA CYS A 315 -10.17 7.62 -4.11
C CYS A 315 -10.49 9.00 -4.68
N GLU A 316 -11.75 9.40 -4.54
CA GLU A 316 -12.22 10.74 -4.79
C GLU A 316 -12.22 11.55 -3.50
N GLY A 317 -12.40 12.84 -3.60
CA GLY A 317 -12.46 13.74 -2.47
C GLY A 317 -12.17 15.16 -2.91
N SER A 318 -12.22 16.07 -1.96
CA SER A 318 -11.99 17.49 -2.19
C SER A 318 -11.25 18.13 -1.02
N TYR A 319 -11.29 19.44 -0.98
CA TYR A 319 -10.83 20.23 0.16
C TYR A 319 -11.40 19.72 1.50
N ASP A 320 -12.72 19.39 1.56
CA ASP A 320 -13.39 19.05 2.80
C ASP A 320 -12.91 17.72 3.41
N GLY A 321 -12.73 16.70 2.60
CA GLY A 321 -12.19 15.39 3.06
C GLY A 321 -10.78 15.50 3.60
N ILE A 322 -9.89 16.22 2.87
CA ILE A 322 -8.49 16.39 3.30
C ILE A 322 -8.39 17.27 4.54
N ARG A 323 -9.25 18.32 4.63
CA ARG A 323 -9.35 19.13 5.84
C ARG A 323 -9.79 18.31 7.05
N ALA A 324 -10.80 17.45 6.90
CA ALA A 324 -11.27 16.59 7.98
C ALA A 324 -10.15 15.66 8.47
N ILE A 325 -9.38 15.06 7.55
CA ILE A 325 -8.21 14.24 7.89
C ILE A 325 -7.19 15.08 8.68
N GLY A 326 -6.81 16.26 8.20
CA GLY A 326 -5.84 17.12 8.87
C GLY A 326 -6.28 17.55 10.27
N GLN A 327 -7.56 17.88 10.44
CA GLN A 327 -8.10 18.32 11.72
C GLN A 327 -8.25 17.20 12.76
N CYS A 328 -8.58 15.98 12.33
CA CYS A 328 -8.85 14.87 13.24
C CYS A 328 -7.64 13.96 13.46
N CYS A 329 -6.85 13.68 12.41
CA CYS A 329 -5.71 12.77 12.47
C CYS A 329 -4.41 13.53 12.79
N GLN A 330 -4.32 14.07 14.00
CA GLN A 330 -3.19 14.92 14.42
C GLN A 330 -1.83 14.20 14.48
N MET A 331 -1.81 12.86 14.39
CA MET A 331 -0.58 12.07 14.36
C MET A 331 -0.12 11.75 12.93
N LEU A 332 -0.79 12.26 11.89
CA LEU A 332 -0.51 11.93 10.51
C LEU A 332 0.83 12.51 10.06
N GLU A 333 1.79 11.63 9.78
CA GLU A 333 3.14 11.96 9.33
C GLU A 333 3.36 11.68 7.84
N GLU A 334 2.64 10.71 7.28
CA GLU A 334 2.81 10.31 5.88
C GLU A 334 1.46 10.21 5.18
N LEU A 335 1.31 10.98 4.10
CA LEU A 335 0.13 10.97 3.23
C LEU A 335 0.57 10.63 1.80
N THR A 336 -0.06 9.58 1.25
CA THR A 336 0.23 9.11 -0.10
C THR A 336 -1.05 9.09 -0.93
N PHE A 337 -1.01 9.74 -2.08
CA PHE A 337 -2.05 9.65 -3.10
C PHE A 337 -1.54 8.81 -4.27
N CYS A 338 -2.29 7.78 -4.63
CA CYS A 338 -2.01 6.95 -5.79
C CYS A 338 -3.20 7.04 -6.75
N ASP A 339 -2.95 7.42 -8.00
CA ASP A 339 -3.97 7.48 -9.04
C ASP A 339 -5.29 8.15 -8.56
N HIS A 340 -5.12 9.27 -7.85
CA HIS A 340 -6.23 9.95 -7.19
C HIS A 340 -7.16 10.66 -8.19
N ARG A 341 -8.40 10.88 -7.75
CA ARG A 341 -9.44 11.60 -8.47
C ARG A 341 -9.99 12.76 -7.63
N MET A 342 -9.09 13.45 -6.92
CA MET A 342 -9.45 14.59 -6.07
C MET A 342 -9.97 15.74 -6.91
N ASP A 343 -11.01 16.43 -6.43
CA ASP A 343 -11.50 17.68 -6.98
C ASP A 343 -10.51 18.81 -6.75
N ASN A 344 -10.67 19.90 -7.52
CA ASN A 344 -9.79 21.06 -7.44
C ASN A 344 -9.80 21.71 -6.03
N GLY A 345 -8.67 22.29 -5.64
CA GLY A 345 -8.52 23.02 -4.39
C GLY A 345 -8.09 22.18 -3.17
N TRP A 346 -7.90 20.86 -3.34
CA TRP A 346 -7.50 19.98 -2.24
C TRP A 346 -6.10 20.30 -1.65
N LEU A 347 -5.19 20.88 -2.45
CA LEU A 347 -3.84 21.24 -1.98
C LEU A 347 -3.89 22.24 -0.82
N SER A 348 -4.83 23.19 -0.84
CA SER A 348 -4.97 24.19 0.21
C SER A 348 -5.36 23.57 1.57
N ALA A 349 -6.06 22.43 1.55
CA ALA A 349 -6.45 21.72 2.76
C ALA A 349 -5.28 21.00 3.44
N LEU A 350 -4.15 20.77 2.76
CA LEU A 350 -2.95 20.15 3.37
C LEU A 350 -2.38 20.98 4.52
N SER A 351 -2.65 22.27 4.56
CA SER A 351 -2.23 23.16 5.65
C SER A 351 -2.78 22.74 7.03
N TYR A 352 -3.89 21.99 7.06
CA TYR A 352 -4.45 21.43 8.30
C TYR A 352 -3.71 20.17 8.79
N CYS A 353 -2.89 19.55 7.93
CA CYS A 353 -2.07 18.40 8.31
C CYS A 353 -0.76 18.88 8.96
N GLU A 354 -0.84 19.43 10.18
CA GLU A 354 0.26 20.15 10.83
C GLU A 354 1.51 19.30 11.06
N ASN A 355 1.34 17.99 11.30
CA ASN A 355 2.43 17.06 11.58
C ASN A 355 2.90 16.26 10.35
N LEU A 356 2.43 16.62 9.15
CA LEU A 356 2.78 15.93 7.92
C LEU A 356 4.27 16.14 7.58
N LYS A 357 5.03 15.04 7.52
CA LYS A 357 6.46 15.00 7.20
C LYS A 357 6.74 14.54 5.77
N THR A 358 5.90 13.66 5.25
CA THR A 358 6.08 13.07 3.91
C THR A 358 4.79 13.15 3.11
N LEU A 359 4.88 13.75 1.92
CA LEU A 359 3.84 13.74 0.90
C LEU A 359 4.32 12.96 -0.32
N ARG A 360 3.55 11.95 -0.74
CA ARG A 360 3.84 11.16 -1.94
C ARG A 360 2.68 11.24 -2.92
N LEU A 361 2.99 11.50 -4.18
CA LEU A 361 2.05 11.43 -5.30
C LEU A 361 2.56 10.37 -6.29
N VAL A 362 1.76 9.35 -6.55
CA VAL A 362 2.14 8.20 -7.38
C VAL A 362 1.13 8.02 -8.49
N SER A 363 1.58 7.93 -9.73
CA SER A 363 0.74 7.70 -10.92
C SER A 363 -0.43 8.69 -11.09
N CYS A 364 -0.31 9.91 -10.56
CA CYS A 364 -1.36 10.92 -10.63
C CYS A 364 -1.42 11.54 -12.02
N LYS A 365 -2.60 11.50 -12.64
CA LYS A 365 -2.85 12.09 -13.98
C LYS A 365 -2.94 13.62 -13.94
N THR A 366 -3.43 14.15 -12.84
CA THR A 366 -3.50 15.57 -12.50
C THR A 366 -3.10 15.74 -11.05
N ILE A 367 -2.65 16.91 -10.65
CA ILE A 367 -2.41 17.21 -9.22
C ILE A 367 -3.61 18.00 -8.70
N ASP A 368 -3.68 19.28 -9.03
CA ASP A 368 -4.79 20.16 -8.66
C ASP A 368 -4.87 21.21 -9.77
N GLN A 369 -5.87 21.11 -10.64
CA GLN A 369 -5.94 21.95 -11.83
C GLN A 369 -6.28 23.42 -11.52
N ILE A 370 -7.01 23.64 -10.42
CA ILE A 370 -7.42 24.97 -9.97
C ILE A 370 -7.12 25.08 -8.47
N PRO A 371 -5.85 25.22 -8.09
CA PRO A 371 -5.44 25.18 -6.68
C PRO A 371 -5.90 26.40 -5.85
N GLY A 372 -6.49 27.41 -6.49
CA GLY A 372 -6.87 28.65 -5.86
C GLY A 372 -5.75 29.71 -5.89
N LEU A 373 -5.96 30.83 -5.21
CA LEU A 373 -4.97 31.91 -5.12
C LEU A 373 -3.84 31.53 -4.17
N ASP A 374 -2.62 31.95 -4.48
CA ASP A 374 -1.41 31.72 -3.67
C ASP A 374 -1.58 32.15 -2.21
N GLU A 375 -2.38 33.18 -1.97
CA GLU A 375 -2.65 33.72 -0.62
C GLU A 375 -3.45 32.75 0.28
N HIS A 376 -4.22 31.85 -0.32
CA HIS A 376 -5.01 30.85 0.38
C HIS A 376 -4.27 29.50 0.53
N LEU A 377 -3.12 29.36 -0.14
CA LEU A 377 -2.28 28.17 -0.03
C LEU A 377 -1.44 28.24 1.24
N GLY A 378 -1.89 27.59 2.31
CA GLY A 378 -1.09 27.38 3.51
C GLY A 378 0.10 26.48 3.25
N ALA A 379 1.20 26.67 3.97
CA ALA A 379 2.36 25.78 3.88
C ALA A 379 2.35 24.70 4.95
N CYS A 380 2.69 23.47 4.57
CA CYS A 380 2.97 22.40 5.51
C CYS A 380 4.34 22.62 6.15
N ARG A 381 4.37 23.14 7.39
CA ARG A 381 5.62 23.61 8.03
C ARG A 381 6.60 22.50 8.37
N LEU A 382 6.10 21.31 8.70
CA LEU A 382 6.90 20.14 9.06
C LEU A 382 7.18 19.21 7.90
N LEU A 383 6.73 19.55 6.69
CA LEU A 383 6.92 18.69 5.52
C LEU A 383 8.39 18.67 5.12
N GLU A 384 9.02 17.50 5.26
CA GLU A 384 10.44 17.28 4.98
C GLU A 384 10.69 16.60 3.64
N ARG A 385 9.75 15.73 3.22
CA ARG A 385 9.92 14.90 2.02
C ARG A 385 8.76 15.04 1.05
N LEU A 386 9.07 15.36 -0.21
CA LEU A 386 8.14 15.33 -1.34
C LEU A 386 8.60 14.27 -2.34
N GLN A 387 7.70 13.34 -2.69
CA GLN A 387 7.97 12.32 -3.70
C GLN A 387 6.90 12.37 -4.80
N LEU A 388 7.34 12.55 -6.04
CA LEU A 388 6.52 12.52 -7.25
C LEU A 388 6.99 11.34 -8.10
N GLU A 389 6.11 10.38 -8.34
CA GLU A 389 6.47 9.13 -9.01
C GLU A 389 5.45 8.79 -10.09
N ARG A 390 5.89 8.64 -11.32
CA ARG A 390 5.04 8.34 -12.49
C ARG A 390 3.86 9.30 -12.67
N CYS A 391 4.02 10.55 -12.27
CA CYS A 391 2.99 11.58 -12.37
C CYS A 391 3.08 12.34 -13.70
N ARG A 392 1.90 12.82 -14.17
CA ARG A 392 1.83 13.76 -15.28
C ARG A 392 1.95 15.19 -14.75
N LEU A 393 3.07 15.83 -15.03
CA LEU A 393 3.41 17.17 -14.53
C LEU A 393 3.42 18.18 -15.69
N CYS A 394 2.24 18.44 -16.27
CA CYS A 394 2.11 19.33 -17.44
C CYS A 394 1.62 20.73 -17.10
N GLU A 395 1.04 20.93 -15.92
CA GLU A 395 0.34 22.13 -15.56
C GLU A 395 1.18 22.99 -14.63
N LYS A 396 1.56 24.19 -15.11
CA LYS A 396 2.47 25.10 -14.40
C LYS A 396 1.89 25.57 -13.07
N GLU A 397 0.62 25.96 -13.06
CA GLU A 397 -0.03 26.50 -11.85
C GLU A 397 -0.23 25.45 -10.78
N SER A 398 -0.60 24.23 -11.16
CA SER A 398 -0.71 23.08 -10.24
C SER A 398 0.62 22.79 -9.54
N LEU A 399 1.72 22.79 -10.31
CA LEU A 399 3.04 22.49 -9.75
C LEU A 399 3.58 23.64 -8.91
N ARG A 400 3.29 24.89 -9.33
CA ARG A 400 3.59 26.09 -8.54
C ARG A 400 2.91 26.01 -7.17
N ALA A 401 1.61 25.70 -7.13
CA ALA A 401 0.85 25.56 -5.89
C ALA A 401 1.40 24.43 -5.01
N LEU A 402 1.71 23.28 -5.61
CA LEU A 402 2.32 22.17 -4.87
C LEU A 402 3.64 22.58 -4.20
N PHE A 403 4.53 23.27 -4.92
CA PHE A 403 5.80 23.71 -4.37
C PHE A 403 5.65 24.83 -3.33
N LEU A 404 4.62 25.68 -3.45
CA LEU A 404 4.28 26.65 -2.40
C LEU A 404 3.86 25.98 -1.09
N VAL A 405 2.99 24.97 -1.17
CA VAL A 405 2.59 24.17 0.00
C VAL A 405 3.80 23.43 0.57
N CYS A 406 4.68 22.93 -0.29
CA CYS A 406 5.86 22.12 0.06
C CYS A 406 7.15 22.92 0.27
N ARG A 407 7.09 24.24 0.52
CA ARG A 407 8.30 25.11 0.60
C ARG A 407 9.30 24.73 1.70
N SER A 408 8.89 23.93 2.68
CA SER A 408 9.73 23.49 3.80
C SER A 408 10.54 22.21 3.52
N VAL A 409 10.33 21.60 2.36
CA VAL A 409 10.88 20.31 1.95
C VAL A 409 12.41 20.33 1.93
N LYS A 410 13.01 19.30 2.51
CA LYS A 410 14.46 19.03 2.50
C LYS A 410 14.85 17.96 1.50
N GLU A 411 13.96 17.01 1.23
CA GLU A 411 14.18 15.91 0.29
C GLU A 411 13.13 15.94 -0.82
N MET A 412 13.57 16.12 -2.06
CA MET A 412 12.72 16.11 -3.24
C MET A 412 13.11 14.96 -4.17
N VAL A 413 12.14 14.10 -4.48
CA VAL A 413 12.32 12.94 -5.37
C VAL A 413 11.31 13.03 -6.50
N VAL A 414 11.78 13.05 -7.75
CA VAL A 414 10.94 13.09 -8.95
C VAL A 414 11.36 11.95 -9.87
N LYS A 415 10.51 10.92 -9.98
CA LYS A 415 10.81 9.70 -10.72
C LYS A 415 9.78 9.42 -11.80
N ASP A 416 10.28 9.11 -13.00
CA ASP A 416 9.47 8.67 -14.14
C ASP A 416 8.27 9.58 -14.43
N CYS A 417 8.44 10.88 -14.13
CA CYS A 417 7.40 11.89 -14.34
C CYS A 417 7.48 12.44 -15.76
N TRP A 418 6.32 12.52 -16.42
CA TRP A 418 6.20 12.98 -17.79
C TRP A 418 5.46 14.32 -17.86
N GLY A 419 5.83 15.11 -18.86
CA GLY A 419 5.30 16.48 -19.01
C GLY A 419 6.09 17.57 -18.27
N LEU A 420 6.99 17.19 -17.36
CA LEU A 420 7.85 18.14 -16.65
C LEU A 420 8.88 18.74 -17.63
N THR A 421 8.68 19.98 -18.05
CA THR A 421 9.60 20.77 -18.86
C THR A 421 10.40 21.73 -17.97
N ASP A 422 11.46 22.32 -18.49
CA ASP A 422 12.31 23.27 -17.76
C ASP A 422 11.52 24.42 -17.16
N GLY A 423 10.62 25.03 -17.95
CA GLY A 423 9.77 26.14 -17.49
C GLY A 423 8.80 25.77 -16.38
N ILE A 424 8.38 24.52 -16.31
CA ILE A 424 7.54 24.01 -15.22
C ILE A 424 8.41 23.65 -14.01
N PHE A 425 9.55 22.99 -14.25
CA PHE A 425 10.48 22.58 -13.21
C PHE A 425 11.10 23.77 -12.46
N LEU A 426 11.23 24.91 -13.12
CA LEU A 426 11.72 26.15 -12.52
C LEU A 426 10.93 26.56 -11.25
N ASN A 427 9.66 26.17 -11.12
CA ASN A 427 8.88 26.40 -9.89
C ASN A 427 9.48 25.72 -8.65
N ALA A 428 10.34 24.70 -8.81
CA ALA A 428 11.05 24.06 -7.69
C ALA A 428 11.96 25.03 -6.93
N ASN A 429 12.28 26.20 -7.52
CA ASN A 429 13.02 27.29 -6.85
C ASN A 429 12.28 27.83 -5.60
N LEU A 430 11.00 27.57 -5.47
CA LEU A 430 10.22 27.88 -4.27
C LEU A 430 10.64 27.04 -3.05
N CYS A 431 11.17 25.84 -3.28
CA CYS A 431 11.61 24.89 -2.23
C CYS A 431 13.08 25.11 -1.83
N ARG A 432 13.40 26.29 -1.33
CA ARG A 432 14.79 26.72 -1.08
C ARG A 432 15.58 25.92 -0.02
N ARG A 433 14.89 25.08 0.76
CA ARG A 433 15.47 24.24 1.82
C ARG A 433 15.85 22.83 1.38
N VAL A 434 15.75 22.54 0.08
CA VAL A 434 16.08 21.23 -0.47
C VAL A 434 17.58 20.97 -0.30
N LYS A 435 17.89 19.87 0.40
CA LYS A 435 19.24 19.34 0.61
C LYS A 435 19.53 18.13 -0.26
N PHE A 436 18.52 17.37 -0.57
CA PHE A 436 18.59 16.18 -1.40
C PHE A 436 17.60 16.29 -2.57
N LEU A 437 18.14 16.28 -3.79
CA LEU A 437 17.36 16.26 -5.02
C LEU A 437 17.65 14.99 -5.82
N TRP A 438 16.61 14.21 -6.12
CA TRP A 438 16.71 13.04 -6.98
C TRP A 438 15.75 13.15 -8.16
N ILE A 439 16.30 13.17 -9.37
CA ILE A 439 15.56 13.20 -10.63
C ILE A 439 15.90 11.92 -11.40
N GLU A 440 14.88 11.16 -11.77
CA GLU A 440 15.03 9.90 -12.49
C GLU A 440 13.96 9.78 -13.56
N GLY A 441 14.34 9.34 -14.78
CA GLY A 441 13.40 9.08 -15.86
C GLY A 441 12.67 10.30 -16.43
N CYS A 442 13.03 11.53 -16.06
CA CYS A 442 12.38 12.78 -16.50
C CYS A 442 12.97 13.25 -17.83
N SER A 443 12.43 12.78 -18.95
CA SER A 443 13.01 12.94 -20.28
C SER A 443 12.83 14.33 -20.91
N ARG A 444 12.05 15.26 -20.32
CA ARG A 444 11.82 16.60 -20.87
C ARG A 444 12.56 17.72 -20.16
N VAL A 445 13.25 17.40 -19.07
CA VAL A 445 14.13 18.34 -18.37
C VAL A 445 15.51 18.27 -19.00
N THR A 446 16.05 19.44 -19.36
CA THR A 446 17.39 19.58 -19.96
C THR A 446 18.46 19.85 -18.90
N THR A 447 19.72 19.82 -19.29
CA THR A 447 20.85 20.18 -18.42
C THR A 447 20.73 21.65 -17.96
N GLU A 448 20.34 22.58 -18.86
CA GLU A 448 20.12 23.99 -18.56
C GLU A 448 18.93 24.21 -17.60
N GLY A 449 17.82 23.48 -17.82
CA GLY A 449 16.67 23.51 -16.91
C GLY A 449 17.01 23.04 -15.52
N LEU A 450 17.79 21.95 -15.41
CA LEU A 450 18.31 21.48 -14.12
C LEU A 450 19.21 22.52 -13.47
N GLU A 451 20.17 23.07 -14.20
CA GLU A 451 21.11 24.07 -13.70
C GLU A 451 20.37 25.27 -13.09
N SER A 452 19.37 25.80 -13.81
CA SER A 452 18.55 26.93 -13.36
C SER A 452 17.87 26.68 -12.01
N VAL A 453 17.49 25.42 -11.72
CA VAL A 453 16.88 25.03 -10.45
C VAL A 453 17.94 24.83 -9.38
N VAL A 454 18.97 24.01 -9.62
CA VAL A 454 19.94 23.63 -8.58
C VAL A 454 20.77 24.82 -8.09
N LEU A 455 21.04 25.82 -8.93
CA LEU A 455 21.73 27.05 -8.54
C LEU A 455 20.92 27.92 -7.56
N SER A 456 19.59 27.76 -7.55
CA SER A 456 18.72 28.45 -6.60
C SER A 456 18.62 27.73 -5.24
N LEU A 457 18.98 26.45 -5.18
CA LEU A 457 18.89 25.60 -3.99
C LEU A 457 20.15 25.72 -3.14
N LYS A 458 20.24 26.80 -2.36
CA LYS A 458 21.45 27.14 -1.58
C LYS A 458 21.89 26.11 -0.54
N GLU A 459 20.96 25.27 -0.07
CA GLU A 459 21.22 24.22 0.92
C GLU A 459 21.45 22.84 0.28
N LEU A 460 21.58 22.75 -1.06
CA LEU A 460 21.71 21.46 -1.74
C LEU A 460 23.02 20.75 -1.36
N GLU A 461 22.89 19.57 -0.80
CA GLU A 461 24.01 18.73 -0.34
C GLU A 461 24.21 17.48 -1.20
N SER A 462 23.13 16.95 -1.76
CA SER A 462 23.16 15.72 -2.58
C SER A 462 22.29 15.86 -3.81
N LEU A 463 22.82 15.45 -4.97
CA LEU A 463 22.12 15.45 -6.26
C LEU A 463 22.23 14.07 -6.91
N LYS A 464 21.07 13.51 -7.30
CA LYS A 464 21.01 12.27 -8.10
C LYS A 464 20.24 12.54 -9.39
N VAL A 465 20.88 12.29 -10.52
CA VAL A 465 20.29 12.36 -11.86
C VAL A 465 20.50 11.01 -12.53
N ILE A 466 19.39 10.33 -12.88
CA ILE A 466 19.42 8.98 -13.44
C ILE A 466 18.45 8.90 -14.62
N SER A 467 18.89 8.32 -15.75
CA SER A 467 18.03 8.02 -16.90
C SER A 467 17.24 9.21 -17.44
N CYS A 468 17.81 10.43 -17.45
CA CYS A 468 17.22 11.66 -17.95
C CYS A 468 17.80 11.99 -19.33
N LYS A 469 17.20 11.48 -20.40
CA LYS A 469 17.75 11.45 -21.77
C LYS A 469 18.12 12.80 -22.39
N ASN A 470 17.48 13.91 -21.95
CA ASN A 470 17.77 15.25 -22.44
C ASN A 470 18.81 16.01 -21.60
N MET A 471 19.40 15.34 -20.61
CA MET A 471 20.54 15.85 -19.86
C MET A 471 21.81 15.20 -20.42
N LYS A 472 22.85 15.97 -20.68
CA LYS A 472 24.08 15.49 -21.31
C LYS A 472 25.32 16.02 -20.60
N ASP A 473 26.40 15.26 -20.66
CA ASP A 473 27.67 15.59 -20.04
C ASP A 473 28.34 16.81 -20.68
N ASP A 474 28.22 16.96 -22.02
CA ASP A 474 28.79 18.05 -22.81
C ASP A 474 28.05 19.38 -22.63
N GLU A 475 26.84 19.34 -22.12
CA GLU A 475 26.03 20.52 -21.80
C GLU A 475 26.27 21.05 -20.36
N VAL A 476 27.10 20.37 -19.56
CA VAL A 476 27.39 20.80 -18.19
C VAL A 476 28.24 22.07 -18.21
N SER A 477 27.66 23.18 -17.76
CA SER A 477 28.35 24.48 -17.69
C SER A 477 29.47 24.49 -16.63
N PRO A 478 30.42 25.42 -16.74
CA PRO A 478 31.42 25.60 -15.67
C PRO A 478 30.82 25.88 -14.30
N VAL A 479 29.68 26.58 -14.26
CA VAL A 479 28.99 26.93 -13.00
C VAL A 479 28.37 25.69 -12.38
N LEU A 480 27.68 24.88 -13.17
CA LEU A 480 27.10 23.62 -12.73
C LEU A 480 28.21 22.63 -12.27
N SER A 481 29.32 22.62 -12.99
CA SER A 481 30.51 21.84 -12.63
C SER A 481 31.07 22.27 -11.26
N MET A 482 31.16 23.58 -10.97
CA MET A 482 31.59 24.07 -9.67
C MET A 482 30.61 23.63 -8.54
N LEU A 483 29.30 23.68 -8.80
CA LEU A 483 28.30 23.17 -7.87
C LEU A 483 28.55 21.68 -7.57
N PHE A 484 28.79 20.86 -8.59
CA PHE A 484 29.07 19.41 -8.42
C PHE A 484 30.24 19.15 -7.48
N TYR A 485 31.28 19.99 -7.49
CA TYR A 485 32.41 19.90 -6.55
C TYR A 485 32.04 20.25 -5.11
N SER A 486 31.03 21.08 -4.91
CA SER A 486 30.60 21.51 -3.58
C SER A 486 29.65 20.50 -2.91
N LEU A 487 29.05 19.58 -3.67
CA LEU A 487 28.11 18.59 -3.15
C LEU A 487 28.81 17.51 -2.33
N LYS A 488 28.15 17.05 -1.27
CA LYS A 488 28.59 15.91 -0.44
C LYS A 488 28.43 14.58 -1.18
N ASP A 489 27.35 14.44 -1.96
CA ASP A 489 27.05 13.24 -2.73
C ASP A 489 26.51 13.63 -4.11
N LEU A 490 27.15 13.14 -5.17
CA LEU A 490 26.72 13.34 -6.54
C LEU A 490 26.62 12.01 -7.26
N LYS A 491 25.44 11.70 -7.78
CA LYS A 491 25.23 10.62 -8.73
C LYS A 491 24.71 11.19 -10.03
N TRP A 492 25.57 11.27 -11.03
CA TRP A 492 25.26 11.79 -12.36
C TRP A 492 25.30 10.66 -13.39
N MET A 493 24.14 10.17 -13.78
CA MET A 493 23.96 9.07 -14.75
C MET A 493 22.75 9.35 -15.64
N PRO A 494 22.73 10.48 -16.38
CA PRO A 494 21.58 10.86 -17.21
C PRO A 494 21.33 9.87 -18.34
N ASP A 495 22.37 9.19 -18.83
CA ASP A 495 22.29 8.10 -19.80
C ASP A 495 23.35 7.02 -19.53
N ASN A 496 23.33 5.94 -20.33
CA ASN A 496 24.27 4.84 -20.22
C ASN A 496 25.70 5.18 -20.75
N ARG A 497 25.86 6.37 -21.35
CA ARG A 497 27.14 6.83 -21.95
C ARG A 497 27.82 7.88 -21.10
N SER A 498 27.18 8.34 -20.05
CA SER A 498 27.72 9.37 -19.18
C SER A 498 29.05 8.94 -18.57
N VAL A 499 30.05 9.81 -18.76
CA VAL A 499 31.44 9.60 -18.30
C VAL A 499 31.72 10.38 -17.01
N LEU A 500 30.84 11.36 -16.68
CA LEU A 500 31.00 12.24 -15.49
C LEU A 500 30.73 11.53 -14.18
N SER A 501 30.21 10.33 -14.27
CA SER A 501 29.80 9.66 -13.10
C SER A 501 30.30 8.44 -12.71
N THR A 502 30.83 8.22 -11.77
CA THR A 502 30.53 7.12 -10.84
C THR A 502 30.23 7.77 -9.51
N SER A 503 29.32 7.26 -8.75
CA SER A 503 28.95 7.74 -7.43
C SER A 503 30.18 8.29 -6.67
N LEU A 504 30.24 9.59 -6.49
CA LEU A 504 31.25 10.24 -5.66
C LEU A 504 30.80 10.13 -4.19
N VAL A 505 30.70 8.88 -3.73
CA VAL A 505 30.33 8.58 -2.35
C VAL A 505 31.54 8.83 -1.45
N GLY A 506 31.42 9.82 -0.57
CA GLY A 506 32.15 9.85 0.71
C GLY A 506 33.65 10.02 0.68
N SER A 507 34.25 10.41 -0.43
CA SER A 507 35.61 10.92 -0.37
C SER A 507 35.52 12.42 -0.24
N GLY A 508 35.99 12.97 0.85
CA GLY A 508 36.44 14.35 0.79
C GLY A 508 37.21 14.46 -0.52
N MET A 509 36.66 15.19 -1.50
CA MET A 509 37.12 15.23 -2.88
C MET A 509 38.52 15.79 -3.00
N GLY A 510 39.44 15.18 -2.25
CA GLY A 510 40.86 15.37 -2.37
C GLY A 510 41.34 14.68 -3.63
N LYS A 511 41.81 15.45 -4.56
CA LYS A 511 42.85 15.06 -5.54
C LYS A 511 42.48 14.13 -6.73
N ARG A 512 41.42 13.33 -6.75
CA ARG A 512 41.08 12.47 -7.93
C ARG A 512 40.07 13.09 -8.90
N GLY A 513 39.12 13.91 -8.43
CA GLY A 513 38.15 14.60 -9.27
C GLY A 513 38.78 15.69 -10.16
N GLY A 514 39.85 16.34 -9.70
CA GLY A 514 40.54 17.40 -10.44
C GLY A 514 41.17 16.98 -11.79
N LYS A 515 41.37 15.70 -12.04
CA LYS A 515 41.91 15.23 -13.33
C LYS A 515 40.83 15.09 -14.43
N PHE A 516 39.61 14.80 -14.08
CA PHE A 516 38.53 14.65 -15.07
C PHE A 516 38.06 15.99 -15.63
N PHE A 517 37.89 17.00 -14.77
CA PHE A 517 37.42 18.32 -15.21
C PHE A 517 38.50 19.18 -15.91
N LYS A 518 39.79 18.91 -15.70
CA LYS A 518 40.85 19.57 -16.46
C LYS A 518 40.84 19.22 -17.96
N LYS A 519 40.16 18.15 -18.38
CA LYS A 519 40.00 17.75 -19.79
C LYS A 519 38.86 18.43 -20.51
N LEU A 520 37.93 19.05 -19.79
CA LEU A 520 36.78 19.79 -20.35
C LEU A 520 37.05 21.30 -20.54
N GLN A 521 38.22 21.80 -20.15
CA GLN A 521 38.63 23.23 -20.31
C GLN A 521 39.50 23.49 -21.54
N ILE A 522 39.54 22.54 -22.53
CA ILE A 522 40.22 22.79 -23.80
C ILE A 522 39.21 22.70 -24.95
#